data_5e2c4abce5534aa562a98c01975c50f2
#
_entry.id   5e2c4abce5534aa562a98c01975c50f2
#
_cell.length_a   1.000
_cell.length_b   1.000
_cell.length_c   1.000
_cell.angle_alpha   90.00
_cell.angle_beta   90.00
_cell.angle_gamma   90.00
#
_symmetry.space_group_name_H-M   'P 1'
#
loop_
_entity.id
_entity.type
_entity.pdbx_description
1 polymer ?
#
loop_
_entity_poly.entity_id
_entity_poly.type
_entity_poly.pdbx_seq_one_letter_code
_entity_poly.pdbx_strand_id
1 'polypeptide(L)'
;MSIKFTDQDRGLVLKELEKIQKTSLEQIKPSRKLYKDTNGLFYLISGGAEDWHGINANIFEKLLDYGKEGAFVVVKKFKTKMDICVGSLSVLIKNKEKLIKTGNGGYQFHNVITEDGLYLQEIPDLYCNKVAEIKLSGFGKDLSRLKEISNIINIEVHDDTPLTHSDIQAKLILIGSYLNYKTYTPDKSKQSIYGILGDLCSEKEIPIGSIPALSAETIRFVDVIWFDDEGYPTHAFEVEHTTDITKGLLRLYQIHKLRIKMFIIADELSKERFKREVQKNPFCIIKEDFIFKNYQELDEFFESVKKFSKTKERFLIN
;
A
#
# COMPACT_ATOMS: atom_id res chain seq x y z
N MET A 1 11.00 -8.95 -12.57
CA MET A 1 11.07 -8.94 -11.08
C MET A 1 10.20 -10.07 -10.57
N SER A 2 10.73 -10.96 -9.70
CA SER A 2 9.91 -12.00 -9.08
C SER A 2 8.95 -11.36 -8.07
N ILE A 3 7.69 -11.74 -8.10
CA ILE A 3 6.66 -11.23 -7.18
C ILE A 3 6.86 -11.95 -5.85
N LYS A 4 7.42 -11.27 -4.84
CA LYS A 4 7.63 -11.86 -3.52
C LYS A 4 6.36 -11.79 -2.67
N PHE A 5 6.15 -12.82 -1.84
CA PHE A 5 5.13 -12.81 -0.78
C PHE A 5 5.72 -12.15 0.47
N THR A 6 5.19 -10.99 0.83
CA THR A 6 5.72 -10.11 1.88
C THR A 6 5.02 -10.34 3.23
N ASP A 7 5.54 -9.74 4.31
CA ASP A 7 4.85 -9.75 5.61
C ASP A 7 3.55 -8.93 5.58
N GLN A 8 3.46 -7.91 4.71
CA GLN A 8 2.21 -7.18 4.47
C GLN A 8 1.15 -8.05 3.79
N ASP A 9 1.52 -8.83 2.77
CA ASP A 9 0.63 -9.80 2.14
C ASP A 9 0.10 -10.81 3.16
N ARG A 10 0.99 -11.29 4.04
CA ARG A 10 0.65 -12.20 5.12
C ARG A 10 -0.38 -11.58 6.08
N GLY A 11 -0.19 -10.31 6.44
CA GLY A 11 -1.15 -9.57 7.27
C GLY A 11 -2.54 -9.47 6.63
N LEU A 12 -2.62 -9.26 5.32
CA LEU A 12 -3.89 -9.26 4.57
C LEU A 12 -4.55 -10.65 4.58
N VAL A 13 -3.75 -11.69 4.36
CA VAL A 13 -4.24 -13.08 4.39
C VAL A 13 -4.78 -13.46 5.77
N LEU A 14 -4.07 -13.09 6.84
CA LEU A 14 -4.53 -13.34 8.21
C LEU A 14 -5.86 -12.68 8.49
N LYS A 15 -6.01 -11.38 8.19
CA LYS A 15 -7.27 -10.65 8.36
C LYS A 15 -8.42 -11.30 7.60
N GLU A 16 -8.19 -11.76 6.37
CA GLU A 16 -9.25 -12.40 5.58
C GLU A 16 -9.60 -13.79 6.13
N LEU A 17 -8.62 -14.57 6.58
CA LEU A 17 -8.86 -15.86 7.25
C LEU A 17 -9.63 -15.68 8.57
N GLU A 18 -9.25 -14.72 9.41
CA GLU A 18 -9.94 -14.39 10.66
C GLU A 18 -11.42 -14.02 10.43
N LYS A 19 -11.68 -13.25 9.36
CA LYS A 19 -13.02 -12.88 8.95
C LYS A 19 -13.85 -14.10 8.50
N ILE A 20 -13.28 -14.97 7.66
CA ILE A 20 -13.95 -16.17 7.15
C ILE A 20 -14.23 -17.15 8.27
N GLN A 21 -13.23 -17.40 9.13
CA GLN A 21 -13.32 -18.37 10.21
C GLN A 21 -13.99 -17.82 11.48
N LYS A 22 -14.26 -16.50 11.54
CA LYS A 22 -14.82 -15.80 12.70
C LYS A 22 -14.03 -16.04 14.00
N THR A 23 -12.70 -16.07 13.90
CA THR A 23 -11.78 -16.34 15.00
C THR A 23 -10.54 -15.45 14.85
N SER A 24 -9.74 -15.30 15.90
CA SER A 24 -8.44 -14.64 15.82
C SER A 24 -7.32 -15.67 15.69
N LEU A 25 -6.27 -15.29 14.94
CA LEU A 25 -5.11 -16.14 14.67
C LEU A 25 -3.88 -15.60 15.38
N GLU A 26 -3.34 -16.38 16.32
CA GLU A 26 -2.10 -16.05 17.03
C GLU A 26 -0.91 -16.79 16.42
N GLN A 27 0.18 -16.05 16.17
CA GLN A 27 1.42 -16.62 15.64
C GLN A 27 2.14 -17.50 16.65
N ILE A 28 2.50 -18.72 16.27
CA ILE A 28 3.33 -19.61 17.08
C ILE A 28 4.80 -19.32 16.80
N LYS A 29 5.41 -18.52 17.66
CA LYS A 29 6.82 -18.12 17.54
C LYS A 29 7.77 -19.34 17.71
N PRO A 30 8.94 -19.33 17.06
CA PRO A 30 9.47 -18.29 16.15
C PRO A 30 9.00 -18.45 14.69
N SER A 31 8.07 -19.36 14.38
CA SER A 31 7.62 -19.60 13.01
C SER A 31 6.75 -18.47 12.49
N ARG A 32 7.09 -17.92 11.30
CA ARG A 32 6.25 -16.96 10.60
C ARG A 32 5.11 -17.61 9.78
N LYS A 33 5.09 -18.94 9.71
CA LYS A 33 4.14 -19.71 8.89
C LYS A 33 3.08 -20.44 9.70
N LEU A 34 3.26 -20.55 11.02
CA LEU A 34 2.39 -21.36 11.89
C LEU A 34 1.60 -20.45 12.83
N TYR A 35 0.29 -20.65 12.83
CA TYR A 35 -0.69 -19.91 13.64
C TYR A 35 -1.62 -20.87 14.35
N LYS A 36 -2.29 -20.42 15.40
CA LYS A 36 -3.29 -21.13 16.16
C LYS A 36 -4.50 -20.23 16.38
N ASP A 37 -5.71 -20.75 16.24
CA ASP A 37 -6.92 -20.00 16.55
C ASP A 37 -7.34 -20.15 18.02
N THR A 38 -8.39 -19.42 18.40
CA THR A 38 -8.96 -19.46 19.75
C THR A 38 -9.57 -20.82 20.10
N ASN A 39 -9.89 -21.66 19.11
CA ASN A 39 -10.46 -23.01 19.28
C ASN A 39 -9.36 -24.09 19.35
N GLY A 40 -8.10 -23.70 19.19
CA GLY A 40 -6.98 -24.62 19.24
C GLY A 40 -6.58 -25.25 17.91
N LEU A 41 -7.21 -24.86 16.79
CA LEU A 41 -6.86 -25.35 15.46
C LEU A 41 -5.61 -24.67 14.92
N PHE A 42 -4.78 -25.41 14.21
CA PHE A 42 -3.53 -24.92 13.62
C PHE A 42 -3.72 -24.50 12.17
N TYR A 43 -3.01 -23.44 11.78
CA TYR A 43 -2.97 -22.93 10.42
C TYR A 43 -1.52 -22.84 9.95
N LEU A 44 -1.15 -23.66 8.98
CA LEU A 44 0.14 -23.57 8.30
C LEU A 44 -0.02 -22.78 7.02
N ILE A 45 0.51 -21.55 6.99
CA ILE A 45 0.35 -20.62 5.87
C ILE A 45 1.63 -20.57 5.04
N SER A 46 1.55 -20.99 3.79
CA SER A 46 2.59 -20.89 2.79
C SER A 46 2.13 -20.02 1.63
N GLY A 47 2.94 -19.07 1.19
CA GLY A 47 2.54 -18.16 0.12
C GLY A 47 3.70 -17.75 -0.79
N GLY A 48 3.37 -17.49 -2.06
CA GLY A 48 4.32 -17.07 -3.08
C GLY A 48 3.68 -16.92 -4.45
N ALA A 49 4.45 -16.40 -5.40
CA ALA A 49 4.09 -16.32 -6.81
C ALA A 49 4.58 -17.55 -7.60
N GLU A 50 5.62 -18.18 -7.10
CA GLU A 50 6.21 -19.37 -7.72
C GLU A 50 5.26 -20.58 -7.61
N ASP A 51 5.47 -21.56 -8.48
CA ASP A 51 4.68 -22.81 -8.45
C ASP A 51 5.18 -23.81 -7.39
N TRP A 52 6.25 -23.46 -6.70
CA TRP A 52 6.81 -24.25 -5.61
C TRP A 52 6.87 -23.50 -4.30
N HIS A 53 6.75 -24.20 -3.18
CA HIS A 53 6.80 -23.63 -1.84
C HIS A 53 7.65 -24.51 -0.92
N GLY A 54 8.34 -23.88 0.05
CA GLY A 54 9.15 -24.56 1.06
C GLY A 54 8.50 -24.58 2.43
N ILE A 55 8.70 -25.65 3.19
CA ILE A 55 8.34 -25.81 4.61
C ILE A 55 9.58 -26.28 5.37
N ASN A 56 9.96 -25.57 6.44
CA ASN A 56 11.07 -25.99 7.29
C ASN A 56 10.71 -27.25 8.09
N ALA A 57 11.68 -28.17 8.28
CA ALA A 57 11.50 -29.38 9.06
C ALA A 57 10.93 -29.14 10.46
N ASN A 58 11.45 -28.16 11.17
CA ASN A 58 11.00 -27.76 12.53
C ASN A 58 9.52 -27.40 12.62
N ILE A 59 8.86 -27.08 11.50
CA ILE A 59 7.42 -26.83 11.47
C ILE A 59 6.65 -28.16 11.61
N PHE A 60 7.09 -29.20 10.91
CA PHE A 60 6.47 -30.52 11.03
C PHE A 60 6.70 -31.12 12.42
N GLU A 61 7.89 -30.96 13.02
CA GLU A 61 8.19 -31.41 14.39
C GLU A 61 7.21 -30.78 15.37
N LYS A 62 7.05 -29.45 15.33
CA LYS A 62 6.07 -28.73 16.15
C LYS A 62 4.64 -29.20 15.95
N LEU A 63 4.23 -29.43 14.69
CA LEU A 63 2.87 -29.91 14.39
C LEU A 63 2.63 -31.33 14.92
N LEU A 64 3.64 -32.17 15.00
CA LEU A 64 3.56 -33.49 15.61
C LEU A 64 3.36 -33.42 17.13
N ASP A 65 3.97 -32.42 17.77
CA ASP A 65 3.90 -32.21 19.23
C ASP A 65 2.53 -31.62 19.65
N TYR A 66 1.92 -30.78 18.82
CA TYR A 66 0.72 -29.99 19.17
C TYR A 66 -0.61 -30.56 18.64
N GLY A 67 -0.59 -31.61 17.83
CA GLY A 67 -1.79 -32.20 17.24
C GLY A 67 -1.91 -31.95 15.72
N LYS A 68 -2.72 -32.79 15.07
CA LYS A 68 -2.78 -32.89 13.59
C LYS A 68 -3.99 -32.19 12.99
N GLU A 69 -4.80 -31.53 13.81
CA GLU A 69 -6.01 -30.87 13.33
C GLU A 69 -5.74 -29.41 12.94
N GLY A 70 -6.28 -29.01 11.80
CA GLY A 70 -6.16 -27.66 11.31
C GLY A 70 -6.18 -27.55 9.80
N ALA A 71 -5.82 -26.36 9.34
CA ALA A 71 -5.83 -25.95 7.95
C ALA A 71 -4.41 -25.82 7.38
N PHE A 72 -4.19 -26.36 6.21
CA PHE A 72 -3.06 -26.03 5.38
C PHE A 72 -3.49 -24.95 4.37
N VAL A 73 -2.89 -23.78 4.48
CA VAL A 73 -3.25 -22.62 3.68
C VAL A 73 -2.14 -22.34 2.66
N VAL A 74 -2.48 -22.41 1.39
CA VAL A 74 -1.60 -22.03 0.30
C VAL A 74 -2.11 -20.73 -0.32
N VAL A 75 -1.25 -19.74 -0.38
CA VAL A 75 -1.56 -18.43 -0.98
C VAL A 75 -0.81 -18.30 -2.28
N LYS A 76 -1.54 -18.28 -3.38
CA LYS A 76 -0.97 -18.01 -4.70
C LYS A 76 -1.04 -16.53 -5.00
N LYS A 77 0.12 -15.89 -5.11
CA LYS A 77 0.22 -14.46 -5.40
C LYS A 77 0.40 -14.21 -6.89
N PHE A 78 -0.51 -13.44 -7.46
CA PHE A 78 -0.44 -12.91 -8.83
C PHE A 78 -0.12 -11.42 -8.77
N LYS A 79 0.08 -10.79 -9.93
CA LYS A 79 0.34 -9.34 -10.01
C LYS A 79 -0.78 -8.49 -9.40
N THR A 80 -2.03 -8.91 -9.58
CA THR A 80 -3.23 -8.10 -9.23
C THR A 80 -4.08 -8.71 -8.13
N LYS A 81 -3.75 -9.93 -7.66
CA LYS A 81 -4.55 -10.62 -6.66
C LYS A 81 -3.75 -11.68 -5.91
N MET A 82 -4.30 -12.12 -4.80
CA MET A 82 -3.88 -13.34 -4.11
C MET A 82 -5.08 -14.26 -3.96
N ASP A 83 -4.94 -15.51 -4.37
CA ASP A 83 -5.91 -16.56 -4.12
C ASP A 83 -5.52 -17.28 -2.83
N ILE A 84 -6.46 -17.40 -1.89
CA ILE A 84 -6.27 -18.14 -0.64
C ILE A 84 -6.94 -19.51 -0.82
N CYS A 85 -6.15 -20.57 -0.77
CA CYS A 85 -6.62 -21.94 -0.88
C CYS A 85 -6.39 -22.68 0.42
N VAL A 86 -7.39 -23.43 0.88
CA VAL A 86 -7.37 -24.14 2.17
C VAL A 86 -7.61 -25.62 1.97
N GLY A 87 -6.69 -26.42 2.47
CA GLY A 87 -6.74 -27.87 2.49
C GLY A 87 -6.53 -28.43 3.89
N SER A 88 -6.58 -29.76 4.00
CA SER A 88 -6.42 -30.47 5.27
C SER A 88 -4.96 -30.54 5.71
N LEU A 89 -4.66 -29.96 6.89
CA LEU A 89 -3.34 -30.06 7.50
C LEU A 89 -2.99 -31.51 7.88
N SER A 90 -3.97 -32.31 8.29
CA SER A 90 -3.76 -33.74 8.65
C SER A 90 -3.35 -34.58 7.44
N VAL A 91 -3.90 -34.28 6.26
CA VAL A 91 -3.50 -34.96 5.01
C VAL A 91 -2.06 -34.63 4.64
N LEU A 92 -1.67 -33.35 4.76
CA LEU A 92 -0.28 -32.94 4.54
C LEU A 92 0.69 -33.66 5.48
N ILE A 93 0.38 -33.70 6.78
CA ILE A 93 1.23 -34.33 7.79
C ILE A 93 1.37 -35.82 7.55
N LYS A 94 0.28 -36.52 7.23
CA LYS A 94 0.27 -37.97 6.96
C LYS A 94 1.13 -38.34 5.74
N ASN A 95 1.22 -37.44 4.75
CA ASN A 95 1.92 -37.68 3.50
C ASN A 95 3.25 -36.88 3.39
N LYS A 96 3.80 -36.35 4.48
CA LYS A 96 5.00 -35.50 4.45
C LYS A 96 6.20 -36.17 3.76
N GLU A 97 6.31 -37.50 3.82
CA GLU A 97 7.41 -38.27 3.20
C GLU A 97 7.35 -38.24 1.67
N LYS A 98 6.21 -37.90 1.08
CA LYS A 98 6.06 -37.72 -0.37
C LYS A 98 6.62 -36.37 -0.84
N LEU A 99 6.79 -35.39 0.06
CA LEU A 99 7.35 -34.09 -0.26
C LEU A 99 8.83 -34.17 -0.61
N ILE A 100 9.30 -33.27 -1.43
CA ILE A 100 10.69 -33.22 -1.86
C ILE A 100 11.56 -32.73 -0.71
N LYS A 101 12.52 -33.51 -0.27
CA LYS A 101 13.50 -33.13 0.75
C LYS A 101 14.52 -32.17 0.15
N THR A 102 14.76 -31.04 0.82
CA THR A 102 15.76 -30.07 0.43
C THR A 102 17.09 -30.29 1.17
N GLY A 103 18.22 -29.87 0.57
CA GLY A 103 19.55 -30.10 1.14
C GLY A 103 19.78 -29.46 2.53
N ASN A 104 18.94 -28.50 2.93
CA ASN A 104 18.95 -27.87 4.25
C ASN A 104 17.97 -28.52 5.26
N GLY A 105 17.49 -29.73 4.98
CA GLY A 105 16.59 -30.49 5.85
C GLY A 105 15.12 -30.07 5.81
N GLY A 106 14.74 -29.12 4.96
CA GLY A 106 13.34 -28.73 4.76
C GLY A 106 12.61 -29.61 3.75
N TYR A 107 11.38 -29.24 3.48
CA TYR A 107 10.51 -29.87 2.51
C TYR A 107 10.06 -28.85 1.46
N GLN A 108 9.86 -29.34 0.22
CA GLN A 108 9.35 -28.55 -0.89
C GLN A 108 8.20 -29.28 -1.56
N PHE A 109 7.25 -28.53 -2.10
CA PHE A 109 6.14 -29.05 -2.88
C PHE A 109 5.83 -28.11 -4.05
N HIS A 110 5.20 -28.65 -5.09
CA HIS A 110 4.73 -27.92 -6.26
C HIS A 110 3.21 -27.81 -6.27
N ASN A 111 2.71 -26.63 -6.65
CA ASN A 111 1.28 -26.37 -6.77
C ASN A 111 0.83 -26.58 -8.21
N VAL A 112 -0.27 -27.31 -8.38
CA VAL A 112 -0.99 -27.36 -9.64
C VAL A 112 -2.30 -26.60 -9.47
N ILE A 113 -2.44 -25.49 -10.18
CA ILE A 113 -3.59 -24.59 -10.07
C ILE A 113 -4.74 -25.14 -10.90
N THR A 114 -5.96 -25.09 -10.33
CA THR A 114 -7.22 -25.41 -10.99
C THR A 114 -8.16 -24.19 -10.93
N GLU A 115 -9.34 -24.29 -11.53
CA GLU A 115 -10.35 -23.23 -11.49
C GLU A 115 -10.82 -22.93 -10.05
N ASP A 116 -11.06 -23.96 -9.24
CA ASP A 116 -11.65 -23.86 -7.91
C ASP A 116 -10.63 -23.97 -6.77
N GLY A 117 -9.32 -24.00 -7.07
CA GLY A 117 -8.31 -24.13 -6.02
C GLY A 117 -6.94 -24.59 -6.57
N LEU A 118 -6.30 -25.47 -5.83
CA LEU A 118 -5.03 -26.08 -6.22
C LEU A 118 -4.85 -27.44 -5.51
N TYR A 119 -3.98 -28.27 -6.05
CA TYR A 119 -3.48 -29.47 -5.34
C TYR A 119 -1.95 -29.50 -5.37
N LEU A 120 -1.36 -30.31 -4.49
CA LEU A 120 0.07 -30.51 -4.47
C LEU A 120 0.43 -31.64 -5.43
N GLN A 121 1.40 -31.40 -6.30
CA GLN A 121 1.86 -32.40 -7.27
C GLN A 121 2.36 -33.67 -6.57
N GLU A 122 3.05 -33.55 -5.44
CA GLU A 122 3.59 -34.65 -4.64
C GLU A 122 2.53 -35.39 -3.81
N ILE A 123 1.40 -34.72 -3.55
CA ILE A 123 0.27 -35.27 -2.78
C ILE A 123 -1.03 -34.91 -3.49
N PRO A 124 -1.39 -35.56 -4.59
CA PRO A 124 -2.59 -35.25 -5.38
C PRO A 124 -3.90 -35.30 -4.59
N ASP A 125 -3.95 -36.14 -3.55
CA ASP A 125 -5.11 -36.26 -2.65
C ASP A 125 -5.28 -35.04 -1.72
N LEU A 126 -4.28 -34.17 -1.62
CA LEU A 126 -4.37 -32.92 -0.88
C LEU A 126 -4.84 -31.79 -1.80
N TYR A 127 -6.14 -31.67 -1.92
CA TYR A 127 -6.77 -30.57 -2.62
C TYR A 127 -7.03 -29.41 -1.66
N CYS A 128 -6.64 -28.21 -2.07
CA CYS A 128 -6.88 -26.97 -1.35
C CYS A 128 -7.92 -26.14 -2.12
N ASN A 129 -9.14 -26.04 -1.55
CA ASN A 129 -10.21 -25.27 -2.15
C ASN A 129 -9.93 -23.76 -2.03
N LYS A 130 -10.21 -23.01 -3.08
CA LYS A 130 -10.15 -21.55 -3.05
C LYS A 130 -11.28 -21.03 -2.17
N VAL A 131 -10.92 -20.39 -1.05
CA VAL A 131 -11.88 -19.84 -0.07
C VAL A 131 -12.03 -18.34 -0.16
N ALA A 132 -11.02 -17.65 -0.71
CA ALA A 132 -11.05 -16.20 -0.89
C ALA A 132 -10.10 -15.73 -2.01
N GLU A 133 -10.38 -14.54 -2.50
CA GLU A 133 -9.52 -13.78 -3.39
C GLU A 133 -9.29 -12.39 -2.79
N ILE A 134 -8.02 -12.04 -2.54
CA ILE A 134 -7.64 -10.70 -2.14
C ILE A 134 -7.15 -9.98 -3.39
N LYS A 135 -7.84 -8.92 -3.79
CA LYS A 135 -7.34 -8.03 -4.86
C LYS A 135 -6.19 -7.21 -4.33
N LEU A 136 -5.03 -7.32 -4.97
CA LEU A 136 -3.86 -6.52 -4.63
C LEU A 136 -3.97 -5.16 -5.33
N SER A 137 -3.88 -4.11 -4.54
CA SER A 137 -3.80 -2.75 -5.06
C SER A 137 -2.46 -2.54 -5.78
N GLY A 138 -2.43 -2.79 -7.07
CA GLY A 138 -1.23 -2.66 -7.89
C GLY A 138 -1.51 -2.49 -9.37
N PHE A 139 -2.64 -2.98 -9.88
CA PHE A 139 -3.20 -2.75 -11.21
C PHE A 139 -4.68 -3.17 -11.21
N GLY A 140 -5.45 -2.59 -10.38
CA GLY A 140 -6.86 -2.87 -10.14
C GLY A 140 -7.19 -2.30 -8.79
N LYS A 141 -6.70 -1.09 -8.54
CA LYS A 141 -7.17 -0.30 -7.41
C LYS A 141 -8.66 -0.25 -7.49
N ASP A 142 -9.23 -0.60 -6.39
CA ASP A 142 -10.60 -0.44 -6.00
C ASP A 142 -11.36 0.47 -6.99
N LEU A 143 -11.94 -0.16 -8.01
CA LEU A 143 -12.73 0.56 -9.02
C LEU A 143 -13.82 1.40 -8.33
N SER A 144 -14.25 1.00 -7.12
CA SER A 144 -15.18 1.75 -6.30
C SER A 144 -14.52 3.03 -5.80
N ARG A 145 -13.28 2.98 -5.30
CA ARG A 145 -12.55 4.16 -4.84
C ARG A 145 -12.13 5.07 -5.98
N LEU A 146 -11.71 4.52 -7.12
CA LEU A 146 -11.43 5.32 -8.31
C LEU A 146 -12.69 6.01 -8.83
N LYS A 147 -13.86 5.35 -8.78
CA LYS A 147 -15.14 5.98 -9.10
C LYS A 147 -15.50 7.07 -8.11
N GLU A 148 -15.30 6.83 -6.82
CA GLU A 148 -15.52 7.83 -5.77
C GLU A 148 -14.63 9.05 -5.96
N ILE A 149 -13.32 8.85 -6.15
CA ILE A 149 -12.36 9.93 -6.45
C ILE A 149 -12.73 10.63 -7.76
N SER A 150 -13.10 9.87 -8.79
CA SER A 150 -13.53 10.42 -10.07
C SER A 150 -14.78 11.27 -9.92
N ASN A 151 -15.76 10.86 -9.11
CA ASN A 151 -16.94 11.65 -8.81
C ASN A 151 -16.58 12.94 -8.09
N ILE A 152 -15.70 12.89 -7.09
CA ILE A 152 -15.25 14.06 -6.32
C ILE A 152 -14.46 15.03 -7.22
N ILE A 153 -13.52 14.53 -8.04
CA ILE A 153 -12.76 15.35 -8.98
C ILE A 153 -13.67 16.05 -10.00
N ASN A 154 -14.78 15.41 -10.38
CA ASN A 154 -15.72 15.92 -11.37
C ASN A 154 -16.80 16.86 -10.81
N ILE A 155 -16.78 17.16 -9.50
CA ILE A 155 -17.67 18.18 -8.93
C ILE A 155 -17.39 19.53 -9.63
N GLU A 156 -18.42 20.12 -10.22
CA GLU A 156 -18.34 21.47 -10.76
C GLU A 156 -18.40 22.46 -9.61
N VAL A 157 -17.29 23.14 -9.37
CA VAL A 157 -17.21 24.19 -8.36
C VAL A 157 -17.47 25.51 -9.08
N HIS A 158 -18.64 26.10 -8.84
CA HIS A 158 -19.06 27.41 -9.35
C HIS A 158 -18.85 28.48 -8.30
N ASP A 159 -17.66 28.61 -7.75
CA ASP A 159 -17.41 29.59 -6.72
C ASP A 159 -16.24 30.51 -7.14
N ASP A 160 -16.54 31.81 -7.26
CA ASP A 160 -15.57 32.87 -7.57
C ASP A 160 -14.70 33.22 -6.35
N THR A 161 -14.82 32.48 -5.23
CA THR A 161 -14.01 32.70 -4.04
C THR A 161 -12.57 32.23 -4.25
N PRO A 162 -11.57 32.99 -3.77
CA PRO A 162 -10.19 32.55 -3.84
C PRO A 162 -10.00 31.19 -3.13
N LEU A 163 -9.30 30.27 -3.79
CA LEU A 163 -9.01 28.96 -3.22
C LEU A 163 -8.28 29.08 -1.89
N THR A 164 -8.74 28.34 -0.90
CA THR A 164 -8.09 28.26 0.41
C THR A 164 -6.89 27.31 0.38
N HIS A 165 -6.05 27.36 1.42
CA HIS A 165 -4.96 26.40 1.62
C HIS A 165 -5.48 24.95 1.56
N SER A 166 -6.61 24.67 2.22
CA SER A 166 -7.22 23.35 2.22
C SER A 166 -7.71 22.90 0.83
N ASP A 167 -8.15 23.82 -0.02
CA ASP A 167 -8.57 23.50 -1.39
C ASP A 167 -7.38 23.09 -2.26
N ILE A 168 -6.24 23.76 -2.10
CA ILE A 168 -4.99 23.39 -2.77
C ILE A 168 -4.49 22.03 -2.30
N GLN A 169 -4.49 21.79 -0.97
CA GLN A 169 -4.16 20.46 -0.41
C GLN A 169 -5.08 19.36 -0.97
N ALA A 170 -6.40 19.62 -1.04
CA ALA A 170 -7.37 18.68 -1.59
C ALA A 170 -7.09 18.33 -3.06
N LYS A 171 -6.77 19.31 -3.91
CA LYS A 171 -6.38 19.05 -5.30
C LYS A 171 -5.16 18.13 -5.38
N LEU A 172 -4.11 18.38 -4.59
CA LEU A 172 -2.92 17.52 -4.52
C LEU A 172 -3.25 16.10 -4.07
N ILE A 173 -4.09 15.95 -3.04
CA ILE A 173 -4.55 14.64 -2.55
C ILE A 173 -5.32 13.89 -3.63
N LEU A 174 -6.26 14.55 -4.30
CA LEU A 174 -7.09 13.94 -5.35
C LEU A 174 -6.26 13.55 -6.57
N ILE A 175 -5.33 14.40 -7.02
CA ILE A 175 -4.38 14.09 -8.10
C ILE A 175 -3.57 12.85 -7.72
N GLY A 176 -2.93 12.85 -6.54
CA GLY A 176 -2.11 11.74 -6.08
C GLY A 176 -2.90 10.43 -6.02
N SER A 177 -4.09 10.47 -5.45
CA SER A 177 -4.99 9.32 -5.37
C SER A 177 -5.41 8.81 -6.75
N TYR A 178 -5.71 9.70 -7.69
CA TYR A 178 -6.07 9.34 -9.06
C TYR A 178 -4.89 8.74 -9.84
N LEU A 179 -3.68 9.25 -9.62
CA LEU A 179 -2.43 8.72 -10.19
C LEU A 179 -1.91 7.47 -9.49
N ASN A 180 -2.70 6.92 -8.56
CA ASN A 180 -2.36 5.70 -7.85
C ASN A 180 -1.27 5.83 -6.78
N TYR A 181 -1.02 7.02 -6.27
CA TYR A 181 -0.25 7.19 -5.04
C TYR A 181 -1.13 7.03 -3.80
N LYS A 182 -0.57 6.54 -2.73
CA LYS A 182 -1.16 6.67 -1.39
C LYS A 182 -0.90 8.10 -0.91
N THR A 183 -1.91 8.72 -0.31
CA THR A 183 -1.85 10.14 0.05
C THR A 183 -2.08 10.35 1.54
N TYR A 184 -1.37 11.31 2.11
CA TYR A 184 -1.48 11.70 3.52
C TYR A 184 -1.42 13.21 3.67
N THR A 185 -2.14 13.73 4.68
CA THR A 185 -2.03 15.10 5.19
C THR A 185 -2.12 15.11 6.72
N PRO A 186 -1.42 16.02 7.43
CA PRO A 186 -1.63 16.25 8.86
C PRO A 186 -2.97 16.94 9.14
N ASP A 187 -3.49 17.69 8.19
CA ASP A 187 -4.67 18.55 8.31
C ASP A 187 -6.00 17.79 8.18
N LYS A 188 -6.08 16.63 8.83
CA LYS A 188 -7.17 15.63 8.65
C LYS A 188 -8.58 16.18 8.85
N SER A 189 -8.76 17.14 9.76
CA SER A 189 -10.07 17.70 10.09
C SER A 189 -10.45 18.95 9.29
N LYS A 190 -9.54 19.48 8.45
CA LYS A 190 -9.82 20.68 7.68
C LYS A 190 -10.78 20.38 6.54
N GLN A 191 -11.72 21.31 6.36
CA GLN A 191 -12.70 21.29 5.28
C GLN A 191 -12.14 21.97 4.03
N SER A 192 -12.38 21.38 2.87
CA SER A 192 -12.17 21.94 1.54
C SER A 192 -13.48 21.92 0.74
N ILE A 193 -13.49 22.58 -0.43
CA ILE A 193 -14.60 22.48 -1.40
C ILE A 193 -14.85 21.06 -1.90
N TYR A 194 -13.87 20.17 -1.79
CA TYR A 194 -13.97 18.74 -2.17
C TYR A 194 -14.31 17.80 -1.01
N GLY A 195 -14.40 18.30 0.22
CA GLY A 195 -14.68 17.52 1.42
C GLY A 195 -13.60 17.66 2.50
N ILE A 196 -13.71 16.84 3.54
CA ILE A 196 -12.75 16.80 4.66
C ILE A 196 -11.45 16.17 4.18
N LEU A 197 -10.31 16.84 4.35
CA LEU A 197 -9.02 16.39 3.82
C LEU A 197 -8.63 14.97 4.28
N GLY A 198 -8.90 14.64 5.54
CA GLY A 198 -8.63 13.32 6.07
C GLY A 198 -9.44 12.22 5.39
N ASP A 199 -10.66 12.50 4.90
CA ASP A 199 -11.49 11.53 4.20
C ASP A 199 -11.05 11.35 2.74
N LEU A 200 -10.48 12.39 2.14
CA LEU A 200 -9.90 12.32 0.80
C LEU A 200 -8.61 11.49 0.76
N CYS A 201 -7.84 11.46 1.87
CA CYS A 201 -6.58 10.71 1.97
C CYS A 201 -6.78 9.21 1.99
N SER A 202 -5.84 8.47 1.40
CA SER A 202 -5.79 7.01 1.50
C SER A 202 -5.17 6.52 2.82
N GLU A 203 -4.24 7.28 3.36
CA GLU A 203 -3.53 6.94 4.60
C GLU A 203 -4.00 7.84 5.73
N LYS A 204 -4.41 7.24 6.84
CA LYS A 204 -4.76 7.97 8.07
C LYS A 204 -3.54 8.29 8.90
N GLU A 205 -2.46 7.54 8.72
CA GLU A 205 -1.17 7.70 9.39
C GLU A 205 -0.04 7.42 8.42
N ILE A 206 1.13 7.94 8.72
CA ILE A 206 2.33 7.70 7.90
C ILE A 206 2.73 6.22 8.03
N PRO A 207 3.02 5.53 6.91
CA PRO A 207 3.52 4.15 6.94
C PRO A 207 4.95 4.12 7.51
N ILE A 208 5.05 4.01 8.83
CA ILE A 208 6.30 4.17 9.61
C ILE A 208 7.38 3.14 9.25
N GLY A 209 6.99 1.94 8.77
CA GLY A 209 7.94 0.85 8.49
C GLY A 209 8.94 1.13 7.37
N SER A 210 8.71 2.16 6.56
CA SER A 210 9.52 2.49 5.37
C SER A 210 10.37 3.75 5.54
N ILE A 211 10.27 4.44 6.69
CA ILE A 211 10.89 5.76 6.90
C ILE A 211 11.77 5.73 8.16
N PRO A 212 13.01 6.26 8.11
CA PRO A 212 13.83 6.45 9.32
C PRO A 212 13.11 7.30 10.37
N ALA A 213 13.21 6.93 11.66
CA ALA A 213 12.44 7.55 12.73
C ALA A 213 12.54 9.09 12.78
N LEU A 214 13.74 9.64 12.61
CA LEU A 214 13.96 11.11 12.58
C LEU A 214 13.24 11.79 11.42
N SER A 215 13.18 11.14 10.25
CA SER A 215 12.47 11.68 9.10
C SER A 215 10.95 11.53 9.27
N ALA A 216 10.50 10.47 9.95
CA ALA A 216 9.08 10.25 10.24
C ALA A 216 8.49 11.33 11.16
N GLU A 217 9.28 11.87 12.08
CA GLU A 217 8.85 12.99 12.93
C GLU A 217 8.61 14.28 12.15
N THR A 218 9.40 14.53 11.12
CA THR A 218 9.26 15.76 10.32
C THR A 218 8.23 15.60 9.22
N ILE A 219 8.23 14.45 8.53
CA ILE A 219 7.37 14.21 7.36
C ILE A 219 5.88 14.30 7.72
N ARG A 220 5.51 13.95 8.96
CA ARG A 220 4.13 14.06 9.46
C ARG A 220 3.58 15.49 9.51
N PHE A 221 4.43 16.52 9.38
CA PHE A 221 4.03 17.93 9.37
C PHE A 221 4.01 18.54 7.97
N VAL A 222 4.43 17.79 6.95
CA VAL A 222 4.38 18.24 5.55
C VAL A 222 2.94 18.24 5.06
N ASP A 223 2.53 19.31 4.38
CA ASP A 223 1.13 19.55 4.03
C ASP A 223 0.48 18.42 3.26
N VAL A 224 1.15 17.86 2.24
CA VAL A 224 0.71 16.66 1.51
C VAL A 224 1.90 15.79 1.15
N ILE A 225 1.77 14.48 1.38
CA ILE A 225 2.76 13.47 0.98
C ILE A 225 2.10 12.44 0.08
N TRP A 226 2.81 12.07 -0.98
CA TRP A 226 2.46 10.90 -1.78
C TRP A 226 3.46 9.77 -1.53
N PHE A 227 2.92 8.58 -1.34
CA PHE A 227 3.69 7.34 -1.19
C PHE A 227 3.42 6.41 -2.35
N ASP A 228 4.39 5.57 -2.68
CA ASP A 228 4.18 4.45 -3.60
C ASP A 228 3.36 3.31 -2.97
N ASP A 229 3.15 2.25 -3.73
CA ASP A 229 2.39 1.08 -3.26
C ASP A 229 3.07 0.34 -2.09
N GLU A 230 4.39 0.48 -1.95
CA GLU A 230 5.17 -0.13 -0.87
C GLU A 230 5.20 0.77 0.40
N GLY A 231 4.69 1.99 0.30
CA GLY A 231 4.64 2.97 1.39
C GLY A 231 5.89 3.84 1.52
N TYR A 232 6.76 3.87 0.49
CA TYR A 232 7.88 4.81 0.46
C TYR A 232 7.40 6.18 -0.01
N PRO A 233 7.79 7.27 0.66
CA PRO A 233 7.46 8.62 0.22
C PRO A 233 8.15 8.91 -1.12
N THR A 234 7.42 9.48 -2.06
CA THR A 234 7.91 9.81 -3.41
C THR A 234 7.86 11.30 -3.70
N HIS A 235 6.84 11.98 -3.19
CA HIS A 235 6.60 13.40 -3.39
C HIS A 235 6.16 14.05 -2.08
N ALA A 236 6.70 15.22 -1.79
CA ALA A 236 6.34 16.05 -0.65
C ALA A 236 5.96 17.44 -1.14
N PHE A 237 4.84 17.96 -0.66
CA PHE A 237 4.28 19.24 -1.08
C PHE A 237 4.07 20.13 0.14
N GLU A 238 4.56 21.35 0.07
CA GLU A 238 4.26 22.45 0.98
C GLU A 238 3.46 23.51 0.23
N VAL A 239 2.32 23.89 0.76
CA VAL A 239 1.42 24.88 0.19
C VAL A 239 1.59 26.18 0.93
N GLU A 240 2.02 27.23 0.24
CA GLU A 240 2.33 28.52 0.84
C GLU A 240 1.39 29.60 0.32
N HIS A 241 0.45 30.02 1.14
CA HIS A 241 -0.45 31.15 0.87
C HIS A 241 0.11 32.49 1.31
N THR A 242 1.11 32.45 2.21
CA THR A 242 1.75 33.66 2.74
C THR A 242 3.10 33.88 2.08
N THR A 243 3.63 35.07 2.29
CA THR A 243 4.96 35.43 1.75
C THR A 243 6.13 34.69 2.42
N ASP A 244 5.90 33.80 3.39
CA ASP A 244 6.98 33.09 4.12
C ASP A 244 7.20 31.65 3.63
N ILE A 245 7.83 31.53 2.47
CA ILE A 245 8.24 30.25 1.86
C ILE A 245 9.32 29.53 2.69
N THR A 246 10.02 30.25 3.57
CA THR A 246 11.20 29.71 4.27
C THR A 246 10.83 28.55 5.19
N LYS A 247 9.64 28.56 5.80
CA LYS A 247 9.18 27.46 6.67
C LYS A 247 8.94 26.17 5.89
N GLY A 248 8.27 26.27 4.73
CA GLY A 248 8.08 25.13 3.84
C GLY A 248 9.40 24.55 3.35
N LEU A 249 10.31 25.42 2.88
CA LEU A 249 11.65 25.00 2.48
C LEU A 249 12.41 24.30 3.62
N LEU A 250 12.28 24.80 4.87
CA LEU A 250 12.96 24.18 6.02
C LEU A 250 12.40 22.79 6.33
N ARG A 251 11.07 22.60 6.31
CA ARG A 251 10.45 21.27 6.49
C ARG A 251 10.90 20.30 5.41
N LEU A 252 10.87 20.70 4.16
CA LEU A 252 11.34 19.87 3.05
C LEU A 252 12.84 19.57 3.16
N TYR A 253 13.66 20.55 3.54
CA TYR A 253 15.09 20.36 3.75
C TYR A 253 15.38 19.28 4.82
N GLN A 254 14.60 19.22 5.90
CA GLN A 254 14.77 18.22 6.95
C GLN A 254 14.57 16.78 6.46
N ILE A 255 13.84 16.58 5.37
CA ILE A 255 13.55 15.27 4.79
C ILE A 255 14.31 14.98 3.48
N HIS A 256 15.23 15.87 3.04
CA HIS A 256 15.93 15.74 1.76
C HIS A 256 16.70 14.42 1.59
N LYS A 257 17.19 13.83 2.71
CA LYS A 257 17.89 12.54 2.69
C LYS A 257 17.02 11.37 2.23
N LEU A 258 15.71 11.52 2.22
CA LEU A 258 14.79 10.52 1.68
C LEU A 258 14.80 10.46 0.14
N ARG A 259 15.48 11.40 -0.53
CA ARG A 259 15.59 11.51 -1.99
C ARG A 259 14.24 11.53 -2.71
N ILE A 260 13.29 12.21 -2.12
CA ILE A 260 11.94 12.43 -2.66
C ILE A 260 11.88 13.74 -3.45
N LYS A 261 10.91 13.89 -4.34
CA LYS A 261 10.65 15.15 -5.03
C LYS A 261 9.97 16.14 -4.08
N MET A 262 10.54 17.31 -3.93
CA MET A 262 10.11 18.32 -2.97
C MET A 262 9.52 19.54 -3.68
N PHE A 263 8.24 19.80 -3.43
CA PHE A 263 7.50 20.87 -4.11
C PHE A 263 7.08 21.97 -3.15
N ILE A 264 7.26 23.22 -3.60
CA ILE A 264 6.62 24.40 -3.02
C ILE A 264 5.51 24.81 -3.99
N ILE A 265 4.28 24.81 -3.49
CA ILE A 265 3.09 25.24 -4.23
C ILE A 265 2.67 26.62 -3.69
N ALA A 266 2.77 27.64 -4.50
CA ALA A 266 2.49 29.02 -4.07
C ALA A 266 1.99 29.88 -5.23
N ASP A 267 1.60 31.12 -4.92
CA ASP A 267 1.30 32.12 -5.96
C ASP A 267 2.53 32.44 -6.83
N GLU A 268 2.32 32.73 -8.12
CA GLU A 268 3.39 33.08 -9.06
C GLU A 268 4.27 34.27 -8.56
N LEU A 269 3.66 35.21 -7.84
CA LEU A 269 4.40 36.35 -7.24
C LEU A 269 5.47 35.89 -6.23
N SER A 270 5.32 34.71 -5.68
CA SER A 270 6.28 34.10 -4.74
C SER A 270 7.51 33.49 -5.41
N LYS A 271 7.51 33.29 -6.73
CA LYS A 271 8.56 32.61 -7.49
C LYS A 271 9.95 33.25 -7.36
N GLU A 272 10.00 34.58 -7.45
CA GLU A 272 11.28 35.32 -7.33
C GLU A 272 11.81 35.24 -5.88
N ARG A 273 10.93 35.20 -4.90
CA ARG A 273 11.31 34.94 -3.51
C ARG A 273 11.84 33.51 -3.33
N PHE A 274 11.13 32.52 -3.86
CA PHE A 274 11.61 31.14 -3.87
C PHE A 274 13.02 31.03 -4.44
N LYS A 275 13.27 31.58 -5.61
CA LYS A 275 14.62 31.58 -6.24
C LYS A 275 15.70 32.17 -5.35
N ARG A 276 15.38 33.24 -4.61
CA ARG A 276 16.33 33.86 -3.66
C ARG A 276 16.56 33.01 -2.41
N GLU A 277 15.49 32.43 -1.85
CA GLU A 277 15.58 31.64 -0.63
C GLU A 277 16.36 30.35 -0.84
N VAL A 278 16.15 29.64 -1.97
CA VAL A 278 16.90 28.39 -2.26
C VAL A 278 18.40 28.61 -2.49
N GLN A 279 18.86 29.85 -2.72
CA GLN A 279 20.29 30.16 -2.81
C GLN A 279 20.96 30.38 -1.44
N LYS A 280 20.18 30.45 -0.36
CA LYS A 280 20.71 30.65 0.99
C LYS A 280 21.05 29.32 1.65
N ASN A 281 21.98 29.33 2.62
CA ASN A 281 22.21 28.20 3.49
C ASN A 281 20.96 27.95 4.38
N PRO A 282 20.58 26.68 4.59
CA PRO A 282 21.22 25.45 4.11
C PRO A 282 20.71 24.97 2.73
N PHE A 283 19.72 25.64 2.15
CA PHE A 283 18.98 25.17 0.96
C PHE A 283 19.85 25.09 -0.31
N CYS A 284 20.83 25.97 -0.44
CA CYS A 284 21.69 26.04 -1.64
C CYS A 284 22.44 24.74 -1.95
N ILE A 285 22.63 23.88 -0.94
CA ILE A 285 23.32 22.57 -1.08
C ILE A 285 22.49 21.61 -1.92
N ILE A 286 21.15 21.71 -1.84
CA ILE A 286 20.19 20.83 -2.52
C ILE A 286 19.18 21.61 -3.35
N LYS A 287 19.54 22.79 -3.82
CA LYS A 287 18.61 23.72 -4.49
C LYS A 287 17.91 23.12 -5.71
N GLU A 288 18.57 22.18 -6.40
CA GLU A 288 18.02 21.51 -7.59
C GLU A 288 16.94 20.47 -7.24
N ASP A 289 16.85 20.05 -5.97
CA ASP A 289 15.84 19.11 -5.50
C ASP A 289 14.51 19.80 -5.16
N PHE A 290 14.51 21.13 -5.02
CA PHE A 290 13.30 21.91 -4.78
C PHE A 290 12.64 22.33 -6.08
N ILE A 291 11.36 22.05 -6.20
CA ILE A 291 10.53 22.34 -7.38
C ILE A 291 9.47 23.37 -6.99
N PHE A 292 9.45 24.51 -7.67
CA PHE A 292 8.37 25.48 -7.53
C PHE A 292 7.28 25.21 -8.55
N LYS A 293 6.03 25.23 -8.09
CA LYS A 293 4.83 25.22 -8.93
C LYS A 293 3.85 26.28 -8.46
N ASN A 294 3.28 27.04 -9.39
CA ASN A 294 2.25 28.00 -9.05
C ASN A 294 0.85 27.36 -9.03
N TYR A 295 -0.13 28.05 -8.48
CA TYR A 295 -1.51 27.58 -8.41
C TYR A 295 -2.11 27.35 -9.79
N GLN A 296 -1.78 28.16 -10.80
CA GLN A 296 -2.27 27.97 -12.16
C GLN A 296 -1.75 26.67 -12.76
N GLU A 297 -0.45 26.36 -12.62
CA GLU A 297 0.13 25.08 -13.08
C GLU A 297 -0.54 23.87 -12.40
N LEU A 298 -0.87 23.99 -11.10
CA LEU A 298 -1.61 22.96 -10.36
C LEU A 298 -3.03 22.81 -10.91
N ASP A 299 -3.73 23.91 -11.18
CA ASP A 299 -5.09 23.90 -11.70
C ASP A 299 -5.14 23.29 -13.12
N GLU A 300 -4.21 23.66 -13.98
CA GLU A 300 -4.08 23.08 -15.32
C GLU A 300 -3.84 21.55 -15.25
N PHE A 301 -3.01 21.13 -14.30
CA PHE A 301 -2.77 19.71 -14.08
C PHE A 301 -4.00 18.99 -13.52
N PHE A 302 -4.68 19.59 -12.54
CA PHE A 302 -5.92 19.07 -11.97
C PHE A 302 -7.01 18.91 -13.04
N GLU A 303 -7.23 19.91 -13.88
CA GLU A 303 -8.21 19.85 -14.99
C GLU A 303 -7.82 18.81 -16.04
N SER A 304 -6.53 18.59 -16.29
CA SER A 304 -6.04 17.53 -17.16
C SER A 304 -6.36 16.14 -16.61
N VAL A 305 -6.16 15.94 -15.29
CA VAL A 305 -6.54 14.70 -14.59
C VAL A 305 -8.06 14.50 -14.63
N LYS A 306 -8.83 15.56 -14.39
CA LYS A 306 -10.30 15.55 -14.48
C LYS A 306 -10.79 15.16 -15.89
N LYS A 307 -10.22 15.75 -16.92
CA LYS A 307 -10.54 15.43 -18.33
C LYS A 307 -10.20 13.98 -18.66
N PHE A 308 -9.02 13.53 -18.21
CA PHE A 308 -8.60 12.15 -18.40
C PHE A 308 -9.52 11.17 -17.67
N SER A 309 -9.93 11.49 -16.44
CA SER A 309 -10.89 10.70 -15.65
C SER A 309 -12.20 10.50 -16.42
N LYS A 310 -12.83 11.59 -16.89
CA LYS A 310 -14.07 11.55 -17.67
C LYS A 310 -13.91 10.72 -18.95
N THR A 311 -12.79 10.87 -19.66
CA THR A 311 -12.52 10.15 -20.90
C THR A 311 -12.34 8.66 -20.66
N LYS A 312 -11.58 8.30 -19.60
CA LYS A 312 -11.35 6.92 -19.17
C LYS A 312 -12.64 6.21 -18.79
N GLU A 313 -13.50 6.87 -18.01
CA GLU A 313 -14.81 6.31 -17.62
C GLU A 313 -15.66 6.03 -18.87
N ARG A 314 -15.79 7.02 -19.75
CA ARG A 314 -16.57 6.86 -20.98
C ARG A 314 -16.04 5.77 -21.90
N PHE A 315 -14.73 5.53 -21.91
CA PHE A 315 -14.11 4.53 -22.78
C PHE A 315 -14.11 3.12 -22.18
N LEU A 316 -13.94 2.98 -20.86
CA LEU A 316 -13.75 1.68 -20.20
C LEU A 316 -14.99 1.16 -19.48
N ILE A 317 -15.98 2.01 -19.18
CA ILE A 317 -17.09 1.66 -18.29
C ILE A 317 -18.47 1.74 -19.00
N ASN A 318 -18.59 2.55 -20.04
CA ASN A 318 -19.75 2.64 -20.92
C ASN A 318 -19.47 1.95 -22.25
#